data_d05cbd199f786f80b0584900c15af7ea
#
_entry.id   d05cbd199f786f80b0584900c15af7ea
#
_cell.length_a   1.000
_cell.length_b   1.000
_cell.length_c   1.000
_cell.angle_alpha   90.00
_cell.angle_beta   90.00
_cell.angle_gamma   90.00
#
_symmetry.space_group_name_H-M   'P 1'
#
loop_
_entity.id
_entity.type
_entity.pdbx_description
1 polymer ?
#
loop_
_entity_poly.entity_id
_entity_poly.type
_entity_poly.pdbx_seq_one_letter_code
_entity_poly.pdbx_strand_id
1 'polypeptide(L)'
;MNRRRSASAAVLLALLLPLPLAAAGTSVAADSPSAAESRRAAVELPRPTGRFSVGQETLHLVDRSRTDPWAQSGPRELMVTMRYPAQRGTGAPVHYLTSEEARLLLIDRGLDKAIPVETLAGTAAHSRSNARPVAGRYPLIVLSPGYTVHRATLTALAEDLASRGYVVAAVDHAYESVGTAFPGGRVLECLACDKTEEGGTPMRAVSDNRGRDVSFLLDRLTGRHPAWRHAGLIDQSRIAMAGHSIGGASAVAAMATDPRIRAGVNMDGGLHTPVPEAGLGGRPFMLLGEQKSGPGGMSSWDRDWPLLDGWKRWITFADSGHFTFSDFPAIAEQLGLPDPEAPLPGTRSVELTRRYVGAFFDQHLKGKPQPLLDGPTPDAPEVRFHTP
;
A
#
# COMPACT_ATOMS: atom_id res chain seq x y z
N MET A 1 30.22 -0.71 -23.59
CA MET A 1 29.76 -2.05 -23.16
C MET A 1 28.24 -1.99 -23.13
N ASN A 2 27.55 -2.78 -23.98
CA ASN A 2 26.14 -2.68 -24.27
C ASN A 2 25.30 -3.25 -23.12
N ARG A 3 24.53 -2.41 -22.45
CA ARG A 3 23.53 -2.83 -21.46
C ARG A 3 22.32 -3.39 -22.22
N ARG A 4 22.12 -4.70 -22.17
CA ARG A 4 20.86 -5.34 -22.58
C ARG A 4 19.88 -5.28 -21.41
N ARG A 5 18.90 -4.39 -21.52
CA ARG A 5 17.72 -4.40 -20.64
C ARG A 5 16.80 -5.52 -21.12
N SER A 6 16.50 -6.48 -20.25
CA SER A 6 15.46 -7.48 -20.49
C SER A 6 14.11 -6.80 -20.29
N ALA A 7 13.54 -6.30 -21.38
CA ALA A 7 12.20 -5.77 -21.39
C ALA A 7 11.23 -6.94 -21.55
N SER A 8 10.37 -7.18 -20.59
CA SER A 8 9.16 -7.98 -20.76
C SER A 8 8.23 -7.24 -21.72
N ALA A 9 8.04 -7.82 -22.90
CA ALA A 9 7.33 -7.21 -24.02
C ALA A 9 5.83 -7.16 -23.73
N ALA A 10 5.28 -5.96 -23.60
CA ALA A 10 3.87 -5.71 -23.80
C ALA A 10 3.59 -5.65 -25.31
N VAL A 11 2.80 -6.60 -25.82
CA VAL A 11 2.37 -6.66 -27.23
C VAL A 11 1.24 -5.65 -27.43
N LEU A 12 1.54 -4.54 -28.10
CA LEU A 12 0.54 -3.60 -28.63
C LEU A 12 0.16 -4.04 -30.04
N LEU A 13 -1.08 -4.47 -30.22
CA LEU A 13 -1.67 -4.76 -31.55
C LEU A 13 -2.24 -3.46 -32.12
N ALA A 14 -1.58 -2.91 -33.16
CA ALA A 14 -2.06 -1.76 -33.91
C ALA A 14 -3.01 -2.24 -35.04
N LEU A 15 -4.26 -1.82 -34.99
CA LEU A 15 -5.23 -1.98 -36.10
C LEU A 15 -5.22 -0.69 -36.96
N LEU A 16 -4.70 -0.81 -38.17
CA LEU A 16 -4.81 0.20 -39.23
C LEU A 16 -6.09 -0.05 -40.02
N LEU A 17 -6.95 0.94 -40.11
CA LEU A 17 -8.05 1.01 -41.09
C LEU A 17 -7.91 2.28 -41.96
N PRO A 18 -8.15 2.19 -43.29
CA PRO A 18 -7.94 3.31 -44.21
C PRO A 18 -9.16 4.25 -44.27
N LEU A 19 -8.89 5.55 -44.37
CA LEU A 19 -9.88 6.61 -44.65
C LEU A 19 -10.11 6.76 -46.16
N PRO A 20 -11.34 7.09 -46.57
CA PRO A 20 -11.58 7.68 -47.89
C PRO A 20 -11.58 9.23 -47.83
N LEU A 21 -10.93 9.83 -48.81
CA LEU A 21 -10.94 11.28 -49.08
C LEU A 21 -12.29 11.68 -49.68
N ALA A 22 -12.90 12.70 -49.13
CA ALA A 22 -13.89 13.53 -49.86
C ALA A 22 -13.66 14.98 -49.47
N ALA A 23 -13.33 15.78 -50.48
CA ALA A 23 -13.19 17.23 -50.38
C ALA A 23 -14.53 17.89 -50.63
N ALA A 24 -14.93 18.79 -49.72
CA ALA A 24 -15.86 19.88 -50.01
C ALA A 24 -15.59 21.03 -49.02
N GLY A 25 -15.13 22.15 -49.56
CA GLY A 25 -14.86 23.35 -48.77
C GLY A 25 -16.14 24.09 -48.40
N THR A 26 -16.20 24.50 -47.15
CA THR A 26 -16.94 25.69 -46.69
C THR A 26 -16.17 26.29 -45.50
N SER A 27 -15.85 27.57 -45.65
CA SER A 27 -15.25 28.39 -44.59
C SER A 27 -16.23 28.52 -43.42
N VAL A 28 -15.85 28.00 -42.26
CA VAL A 28 -16.52 28.25 -40.99
C VAL A 28 -15.50 28.87 -40.04
N ALA A 29 -15.93 29.92 -39.37
CA ALA A 29 -15.18 30.66 -38.39
C ALA A 29 -14.52 29.76 -37.38
N ALA A 30 -13.27 30.07 -37.00
CA ALA A 30 -12.56 29.41 -35.94
C ALA A 30 -13.30 29.65 -34.61
N ASP A 31 -14.14 28.71 -34.22
CA ASP A 31 -14.57 28.61 -32.82
C ASP A 31 -13.37 28.21 -31.98
N SER A 32 -13.05 29.06 -31.03
CA SER A 32 -12.08 28.75 -29.97
C SER A 32 -12.46 27.41 -29.33
N PRO A 33 -11.51 26.50 -29.04
CA PRO A 33 -11.84 25.24 -28.40
C PRO A 33 -12.59 25.53 -27.11
N SER A 34 -13.81 24.99 -27.05
CA SER A 34 -14.69 25.06 -25.90
C SER A 34 -13.98 24.62 -24.64
N ALA A 35 -14.12 25.37 -23.55
CA ALA A 35 -13.66 25.03 -22.20
C ALA A 35 -14.24 23.70 -21.63
N ALA A 36 -14.90 22.91 -22.48
CA ALA A 36 -15.46 21.60 -22.18
C ALA A 36 -14.45 20.45 -22.35
N GLU A 37 -13.34 20.62 -23.09
CA GLU A 37 -12.34 19.56 -23.32
C GLU A 37 -11.30 19.41 -22.20
N SER A 38 -11.30 20.25 -21.19
CA SER A 38 -10.28 20.27 -20.13
C SER A 38 -10.76 19.72 -18.77
N ARG A 39 -11.93 19.10 -18.69
CA ARG A 39 -12.31 18.31 -17.51
C ARG A 39 -12.10 16.81 -17.77
N ARG A 40 -10.86 16.38 -17.92
CA ARG A 40 -10.56 15.00 -17.52
C ARG A 40 -10.99 14.93 -16.05
N ALA A 41 -11.94 14.02 -15.75
CA ALA A 41 -12.42 13.84 -14.38
C ALA A 41 -11.20 13.65 -13.48
N ALA A 42 -11.09 14.44 -12.42
CA ALA A 42 -10.00 14.28 -11.46
C ALA A 42 -10.12 12.87 -10.88
N VAL A 43 -9.01 12.12 -10.87
CA VAL A 43 -8.96 10.79 -10.26
C VAL A 43 -9.21 10.94 -8.76
N GLU A 44 -10.14 10.16 -8.22
CA GLU A 44 -10.51 10.20 -6.79
C GLU A 44 -10.43 8.78 -6.22
N LEU A 45 -9.75 8.61 -5.08
CA LEU A 45 -9.77 7.33 -4.38
C LEU A 45 -11.18 7.03 -3.83
N PRO A 46 -11.59 5.76 -3.72
CA PRO A 46 -12.88 5.40 -3.13
C PRO A 46 -13.03 5.98 -1.72
N ARG A 47 -14.21 6.51 -1.40
CA ARG A 47 -14.48 7.15 -0.10
C ARG A 47 -14.34 6.17 1.05
N PRO A 48 -13.77 6.60 2.20
CA PRO A 48 -13.75 5.82 3.44
C PRO A 48 -15.18 5.48 3.90
N THR A 49 -15.35 4.28 4.48
CA THR A 49 -16.66 3.77 4.88
C THR A 49 -17.00 4.00 6.36
N GLY A 50 -16.02 4.43 7.16
CA GLY A 50 -16.20 4.64 8.59
C GLY A 50 -16.87 6.00 8.92
N ARG A 51 -17.15 6.19 10.19
CA ARG A 51 -17.89 7.36 10.69
C ARG A 51 -17.06 8.64 10.90
N PHE A 52 -15.72 8.49 10.99
CA PHE A 52 -14.83 9.62 11.24
C PHE A 52 -14.31 10.24 9.94
N SER A 53 -14.13 11.54 9.93
CA SER A 53 -13.20 12.17 8.99
C SER A 53 -11.78 11.73 9.31
N VAL A 54 -10.87 11.82 8.34
CA VAL A 54 -9.49 11.37 8.48
C VAL A 54 -8.54 12.55 8.53
N GLY A 55 -7.76 12.65 9.60
CA GLY A 55 -6.64 13.57 9.69
C GLY A 55 -5.34 12.92 9.23
N GLN A 56 -4.42 13.72 8.70
CA GLN A 56 -3.12 13.26 8.23
C GLN A 56 -1.99 14.16 8.70
N GLU A 57 -0.89 13.55 9.10
CA GLU A 57 0.40 14.22 9.36
C GLU A 57 1.55 13.35 8.86
N THR A 58 2.63 13.99 8.42
CA THR A 58 3.82 13.26 7.95
C THR A 58 4.96 13.47 8.96
N LEU A 59 5.65 12.38 9.28
CA LEU A 59 6.83 12.37 10.16
C LEU A 59 8.06 11.95 9.34
N HIS A 60 9.18 12.57 9.62
CA HIS A 60 10.50 12.12 9.22
C HIS A 60 11.19 11.57 10.46
N LEU A 61 11.54 10.29 10.45
CA LEU A 61 12.18 9.60 11.56
C LEU A 61 13.60 9.20 11.15
N VAL A 62 14.55 9.44 12.05
CA VAL A 62 15.97 9.14 11.83
C VAL A 62 16.45 8.21 12.93
N ASP A 63 16.81 6.98 12.56
CA ASP A 63 17.44 6.00 13.44
C ASP A 63 18.95 6.14 13.40
N ARG A 64 19.49 6.88 14.35
CA ARG A 64 20.93 7.12 14.46
C ARG A 64 21.71 5.93 15.04
N SER A 65 21.02 4.89 15.51
CA SER A 65 21.65 3.66 16.01
C SER A 65 22.00 2.66 14.91
N ARG A 66 21.44 2.84 13.70
CA ARG A 66 21.68 1.99 12.54
C ARG A 66 22.22 2.79 11.36
N THR A 67 23.29 2.28 10.74
CA THR A 67 23.69 2.72 9.40
C THR A 67 22.68 2.22 8.38
N ASP A 68 22.36 3.04 7.37
CA ASP A 68 21.47 2.61 6.28
C ASP A 68 22.11 1.44 5.51
N PRO A 69 21.42 0.31 5.36
CA PRO A 69 22.01 -0.89 4.75
C PRO A 69 22.20 -0.78 3.24
N TRP A 70 21.44 0.11 2.60
CA TRP A 70 21.46 0.28 1.15
C TRP A 70 22.49 1.32 0.71
N ALA A 71 22.47 2.50 1.33
CA ALA A 71 23.46 3.54 1.09
C ALA A 71 24.82 3.21 1.73
N GLN A 72 24.86 2.30 2.72
CA GLN A 72 26.06 1.94 3.49
C GLN A 72 26.73 3.16 4.17
N SER A 73 25.98 4.21 4.35
CA SER A 73 26.42 5.47 4.97
C SER A 73 25.23 6.22 5.55
N GLY A 74 25.48 7.09 6.54
CA GLY A 74 24.42 7.83 7.19
C GLY A 74 23.49 6.97 8.05
N PRO A 75 22.57 7.59 8.77
CA PRO A 75 21.59 6.90 9.60
C PRO A 75 20.46 6.31 8.75
N ARG A 76 19.76 5.29 9.26
CA ARG A 76 18.52 4.79 8.64
C ARG A 76 17.40 5.81 8.80
N GLU A 77 16.70 6.11 7.71
CA GLU A 77 15.62 7.10 7.69
C GLU A 77 14.29 6.48 7.25
N LEU A 78 13.19 7.00 7.80
CA LEU A 78 11.84 6.59 7.43
C LEU A 78 10.97 7.83 7.19
N MET A 79 10.11 7.78 6.16
CA MET A 79 8.98 8.70 6.03
C MET A 79 7.70 8.00 6.45
N VAL A 80 6.93 8.61 7.32
CA VAL A 80 5.73 8.00 7.89
C VAL A 80 4.55 8.93 7.75
N THR A 81 3.48 8.45 7.13
CA THR A 81 2.19 9.16 7.11
C THR A 81 1.29 8.61 8.20
N MET A 82 1.05 9.43 9.22
CA MET A 82 0.08 9.15 10.29
C MET A 82 -1.31 9.55 9.84
N ARG A 83 -2.27 8.60 9.87
CA ARG A 83 -3.70 8.89 9.67
C ARG A 83 -4.48 8.56 10.92
N TYR A 84 -5.48 9.38 11.25
CA TYR A 84 -6.18 9.28 12.53
C TYR A 84 -7.63 9.80 12.43
N PRO A 85 -8.53 9.35 13.31
CA PRO A 85 -9.89 9.89 13.43
C PRO A 85 -9.87 11.38 13.71
N ALA A 86 -10.52 12.18 12.85
CA ALA A 86 -10.52 13.63 12.93
C ALA A 86 -11.94 14.22 12.93
N GLN A 87 -12.05 15.46 13.41
CA GLN A 87 -13.27 16.24 13.43
C GLN A 87 -13.61 16.72 12.01
N ARG A 88 -14.86 16.61 11.63
CA ARG A 88 -15.35 17.12 10.33
C ARG A 88 -15.08 18.61 10.17
N GLY A 89 -14.79 19.02 8.93
CA GLY A 89 -14.61 20.43 8.58
C GLY A 89 -13.30 21.05 9.06
N THR A 90 -12.36 20.27 9.59
CA THR A 90 -11.04 20.73 10.02
C THR A 90 -9.94 20.28 9.09
N GLY A 91 -8.82 21.00 9.04
CA GLY A 91 -7.66 20.71 8.20
C GLY A 91 -7.83 21.12 6.73
N ALA A 92 -6.78 20.94 5.93
CA ALA A 92 -6.76 21.23 4.49
C ALA A 92 -6.66 19.94 3.66
N PRO A 93 -7.11 19.91 2.40
CA PRO A 93 -6.90 18.78 1.49
C PRO A 93 -5.41 18.40 1.39
N VAL A 94 -5.14 17.14 1.11
CA VAL A 94 -3.79 16.62 0.90
C VAL A 94 -3.63 16.14 -0.54
N HIS A 95 -2.40 16.18 -1.04
CA HIS A 95 -2.02 15.55 -2.30
C HIS A 95 -1.71 14.06 -2.06
N TYR A 96 -1.97 13.25 -3.06
CA TYR A 96 -1.68 11.82 -3.05
C TYR A 96 -0.16 11.56 -3.05
N LEU A 97 0.56 12.19 -4.00
CA LEU A 97 2.00 12.18 -4.17
C LEU A 97 2.52 13.59 -4.43
N THR A 98 3.80 13.83 -4.26
CA THR A 98 4.46 14.99 -4.85
C THR A 98 4.60 14.78 -6.36
N SER A 99 4.77 15.86 -7.14
CA SER A 99 4.96 15.75 -8.60
C SER A 99 6.20 14.91 -8.94
N GLU A 100 7.27 15.01 -8.15
CA GLU A 100 8.49 14.23 -8.41
C GLU A 100 8.30 12.73 -8.09
N GLU A 101 7.64 12.39 -7.00
CA GLU A 101 7.29 10.99 -6.67
C GLU A 101 6.39 10.38 -7.75
N ALA A 102 5.39 11.13 -8.23
CA ALA A 102 4.50 10.70 -9.31
C ALA A 102 5.27 10.51 -10.63
N ARG A 103 6.18 11.43 -10.96
CA ARG A 103 7.00 11.35 -12.16
C ARG A 103 7.88 10.09 -12.18
N LEU A 104 8.60 9.83 -11.08
CA LEU A 104 9.46 8.66 -10.95
C LEU A 104 8.67 7.35 -11.01
N LEU A 105 7.51 7.32 -10.36
CA LEU A 105 6.61 6.16 -10.40
C LEU A 105 6.08 5.89 -11.82
N LEU A 106 5.67 6.92 -12.55
CA LEU A 106 5.19 6.77 -13.93
C LEU A 106 6.28 6.28 -14.86
N ILE A 107 7.53 6.76 -14.71
CA ILE A 107 8.69 6.29 -15.48
C ILE A 107 8.96 4.82 -15.18
N ASP A 108 8.99 4.42 -13.92
CA ASP A 108 9.23 3.02 -13.52
C ASP A 108 8.18 2.07 -14.13
N ARG A 109 6.93 2.52 -14.22
CA ARG A 109 5.83 1.74 -14.79
C ARG A 109 5.70 1.86 -16.32
N GLY A 110 6.55 2.67 -16.98
CA GLY A 110 6.46 2.94 -18.42
C GLY A 110 5.19 3.70 -18.85
N LEU A 111 4.60 4.45 -17.91
CA LEU A 111 3.33 5.18 -18.08
C LEU A 111 3.53 6.71 -18.23
N ASP A 112 4.76 7.20 -18.20
CA ASP A 112 5.12 8.61 -18.25
C ASP A 112 4.65 9.33 -19.53
N LYS A 113 4.46 8.59 -20.62
CA LYS A 113 3.90 9.11 -21.88
C LYS A 113 2.39 9.02 -21.96
N ALA A 114 1.75 8.18 -21.16
CA ALA A 114 0.32 7.92 -21.19
C ALA A 114 -0.44 8.73 -20.13
N ILE A 115 0.16 8.97 -18.97
CA ILE A 115 -0.45 9.64 -17.82
C ILE A 115 0.33 10.92 -17.49
N PRO A 116 -0.31 12.10 -17.53
CA PRO A 116 0.31 13.33 -17.03
C PRO A 116 0.65 13.21 -15.53
N VAL A 117 1.81 13.72 -15.14
CA VAL A 117 2.30 13.69 -13.75
C VAL A 117 1.27 14.29 -12.79
N GLU A 118 0.65 15.41 -13.18
CA GLU A 118 -0.35 16.13 -12.39
C GLU A 118 -1.61 15.29 -12.14
N THR A 119 -1.95 14.40 -13.06
CA THR A 119 -3.11 13.50 -12.91
C THR A 119 -2.88 12.52 -11.77
N LEU A 120 -1.69 11.89 -11.72
CA LEU A 120 -1.37 10.96 -10.64
C LEU A 120 -1.09 11.69 -9.31
N ALA A 121 -0.28 12.75 -9.33
CA ALA A 121 0.03 13.55 -8.14
C ALA A 121 -1.23 14.17 -7.52
N GLY A 122 -2.14 14.65 -8.38
CA GLY A 122 -3.40 15.30 -8.00
C GLY A 122 -4.55 14.35 -7.70
N THR A 123 -4.34 13.03 -7.69
CA THR A 123 -5.36 12.06 -7.27
C THR A 123 -5.96 12.49 -5.93
N ALA A 124 -7.28 12.64 -5.89
CA ALA A 124 -7.96 13.13 -4.70
C ALA A 124 -8.02 12.04 -3.62
N ALA A 125 -7.49 12.37 -2.45
CA ALA A 125 -7.61 11.60 -1.22
C ALA A 125 -8.61 12.28 -0.27
N HIS A 126 -9.06 11.56 0.76
CA HIS A 126 -10.09 12.05 1.70
C HIS A 126 -9.50 12.51 3.03
N SER A 127 -8.21 12.27 3.28
CA SER A 127 -7.49 12.79 4.44
C SER A 127 -7.34 14.30 4.37
N ARG A 128 -7.21 14.92 5.53
CA ARG A 128 -6.97 16.36 5.65
C ARG A 128 -5.74 16.61 6.54
N SER A 129 -4.83 17.43 6.05
CA SER A 129 -3.63 17.81 6.81
C SER A 129 -4.00 18.63 8.03
N ASN A 130 -3.34 18.36 9.15
CA ASN A 130 -3.53 19.09 10.41
C ASN A 130 -4.99 19.16 10.92
N ALA A 131 -5.83 18.19 10.53
CA ALA A 131 -7.20 18.11 11.04
C ALA A 131 -7.18 17.84 12.55
N ARG A 132 -8.14 18.44 13.29
CA ARG A 132 -8.24 18.22 14.73
C ARG A 132 -8.60 16.77 15.03
N PRO A 133 -7.83 16.07 15.88
CA PRO A 133 -8.16 14.70 16.23
C PRO A 133 -9.47 14.62 17.04
N VAL A 134 -10.18 13.51 16.90
CA VAL A 134 -11.25 13.12 17.81
C VAL A 134 -10.60 12.46 19.02
N ALA A 135 -10.94 12.94 20.21
CA ALA A 135 -10.41 12.39 21.47
C ALA A 135 -10.75 10.89 21.58
N GLY A 136 -9.81 10.12 22.13
CA GLY A 136 -9.95 8.68 22.30
C GLY A 136 -8.60 7.97 22.34
N ARG A 137 -8.66 6.63 22.52
CA ARG A 137 -7.53 5.72 22.33
C ARG A 137 -7.88 4.70 21.27
N TYR A 138 -7.11 4.65 20.23
CA TYR A 138 -7.36 3.85 19.04
C TYR A 138 -6.25 2.82 18.83
N PRO A 139 -6.57 1.60 18.41
CA PRO A 139 -5.54 0.64 18.01
C PRO A 139 -4.67 1.24 16.91
N LEU A 140 -3.37 0.89 16.91
CA LEU A 140 -2.41 1.29 15.89
C LEU A 140 -2.25 0.18 14.84
N ILE A 141 -2.32 0.56 13.58
CA ILE A 141 -1.97 -0.32 12.45
C ILE A 141 -0.79 0.28 11.70
N VAL A 142 0.29 -0.48 11.57
CA VAL A 142 1.41 -0.14 10.68
C VAL A 142 1.13 -0.71 9.31
N LEU A 143 1.24 0.11 8.25
CA LEU A 143 1.11 -0.31 6.86
C LEU A 143 2.46 -0.16 6.15
N SER A 144 2.96 -1.24 5.55
CA SER A 144 4.18 -1.25 4.74
C SER A 144 3.85 -1.56 3.28
N PRO A 145 4.31 -0.74 2.31
CA PRO A 145 4.00 -0.91 0.90
C PRO A 145 4.80 -2.03 0.24
N GLY A 146 4.48 -2.32 -1.01
CA GLY A 146 5.28 -3.19 -1.87
C GLY A 146 6.70 -2.66 -2.09
N TYR A 147 7.53 -3.49 -2.72
CA TYR A 147 8.86 -3.08 -3.18
C TYR A 147 8.73 -2.13 -4.37
N THR A 148 9.64 -1.20 -4.49
CA THR A 148 9.66 -0.14 -5.50
C THR A 148 8.56 0.91 -5.40
N VAL A 149 7.50 0.67 -4.62
CA VAL A 149 6.35 1.57 -4.54
C VAL A 149 6.26 2.31 -3.21
N HIS A 150 5.51 3.36 -3.21
CA HIS A 150 5.31 4.34 -2.15
C HIS A 150 4.28 3.89 -1.11
N ARG A 151 4.40 4.36 0.16
CA ARG A 151 3.36 4.25 1.19
C ARG A 151 2.01 4.84 0.75
N ALA A 152 2.02 5.77 -0.19
CA ALA A 152 0.81 6.35 -0.77
C ALA A 152 -0.08 5.32 -1.44
N THR A 153 0.49 4.24 -2.01
CA THR A 153 -0.27 3.19 -2.71
C THR A 153 -1.24 2.40 -1.82
N LEU A 154 -1.19 2.62 -0.51
CA LEU A 154 -2.11 2.04 0.48
C LEU A 154 -3.02 3.11 1.11
N THR A 155 -3.18 4.26 0.46
CA THR A 155 -3.97 5.38 1.02
C THR A 155 -5.44 5.02 1.19
N ALA A 156 -6.06 4.38 0.21
CA ALA A 156 -7.46 3.97 0.29
C ALA A 156 -7.73 3.08 1.51
N LEU A 157 -6.87 2.08 1.75
CA LEU A 157 -6.96 1.21 2.93
C LEU A 157 -6.70 1.99 4.22
N ALA A 158 -5.65 2.83 4.25
CA ALA A 158 -5.26 3.59 5.43
C ALA A 158 -6.36 4.58 5.87
N GLU A 159 -6.99 5.26 4.91
CA GLU A 159 -8.10 6.17 5.17
C GLU A 159 -9.35 5.44 5.68
N ASP A 160 -9.67 4.30 5.11
CA ASP A 160 -10.80 3.50 5.57
C ASP A 160 -10.61 3.03 7.00
N LEU A 161 -9.45 2.47 7.33
CA LEU A 161 -9.11 2.04 8.69
C LEU A 161 -9.16 3.22 9.68
N ALA A 162 -8.58 4.38 9.32
CA ALA A 162 -8.63 5.56 10.18
C ALA A 162 -10.07 6.07 10.39
N SER A 163 -10.90 6.05 9.34
CA SER A 163 -12.31 6.41 9.44
C SER A 163 -13.13 5.48 10.35
N ARG A 164 -12.68 4.23 10.49
CA ARG A 164 -13.28 3.22 11.41
C ARG A 164 -12.74 3.31 12.84
N GLY A 165 -11.87 4.25 13.14
CA GLY A 165 -11.34 4.45 14.50
C GLY A 165 -10.08 3.64 14.78
N TYR A 166 -9.13 3.68 13.87
CA TYR A 166 -7.74 3.26 14.05
C TYR A 166 -6.81 4.48 13.91
N VAL A 167 -5.64 4.42 14.52
CA VAL A 167 -4.49 5.19 14.11
C VAL A 167 -3.71 4.34 13.12
N VAL A 168 -3.33 4.89 11.98
CA VAL A 168 -2.59 4.19 10.93
C VAL A 168 -1.27 4.89 10.66
N ALA A 169 -0.17 4.15 10.69
CA ALA A 169 1.16 4.61 10.32
C ALA A 169 1.59 3.91 9.03
N ALA A 170 1.49 4.59 7.88
CA ALA A 170 2.00 4.10 6.61
C ALA A 170 3.46 4.53 6.42
N VAL A 171 4.36 3.58 6.12
CA VAL A 171 5.81 3.78 6.19
C VAL A 171 6.44 3.66 4.82
N ASP A 172 7.30 4.64 4.44
CA ASP A 172 8.32 4.42 3.40
C ASP A 172 9.67 4.12 4.06
N HIS A 173 10.30 3.11 3.57
CA HIS A 173 11.62 2.64 3.94
C HIS A 173 12.64 3.29 3.00
N ALA A 174 13.58 4.10 3.51
CA ALA A 174 14.55 4.82 2.70
C ALA A 174 15.25 3.89 1.69
N TYR A 175 15.38 4.35 0.45
CA TYR A 175 16.04 3.64 -0.65
C TYR A 175 15.39 2.34 -1.11
N GLU A 176 14.09 2.13 -0.82
CA GLU A 176 13.37 0.91 -1.20
C GLU A 176 12.16 1.17 -2.13
N SER A 177 11.95 2.42 -2.53
CA SER A 177 10.98 2.84 -3.56
C SER A 177 11.68 3.56 -4.71
N VAL A 178 11.02 3.66 -5.84
CA VAL A 178 11.55 4.36 -7.04
C VAL A 178 11.83 5.84 -6.80
N GLY A 179 11.24 6.42 -5.75
CA GLY A 179 11.53 7.77 -5.30
C GLY A 179 10.64 8.18 -4.15
N THR A 180 11.23 8.48 -3.01
CA THR A 180 10.54 9.04 -1.83
C THR A 180 11.07 10.41 -1.52
N ALA A 181 10.18 11.39 -1.38
CA ALA A 181 10.54 12.74 -0.97
C ALA A 181 10.85 12.81 0.54
N PHE A 182 12.02 13.37 0.86
CA PHE A 182 12.49 13.63 2.21
C PHE A 182 12.65 15.13 2.46
N PRO A 183 12.72 15.59 3.73
CA PRO A 183 12.95 16.98 4.04
C PRO A 183 14.21 17.55 3.39
N GLY A 184 14.17 18.84 3.07
CA GLY A 184 15.27 19.55 2.41
C GLY A 184 15.34 19.32 0.90
N GLY A 185 14.24 18.88 0.28
CA GLY A 185 14.17 18.68 -1.18
C GLY A 185 14.91 17.44 -1.68
N ARG A 186 15.31 16.54 -0.76
CA ARG A 186 15.92 15.26 -1.15
C ARG A 186 14.86 14.32 -1.68
N VAL A 187 15.19 13.59 -2.73
CA VAL A 187 14.44 12.42 -3.19
C VAL A 187 15.37 11.22 -3.14
N LEU A 188 14.96 10.18 -2.42
CA LEU A 188 15.75 8.96 -2.29
C LEU A 188 15.15 7.90 -3.23
N GLU A 189 15.96 7.49 -4.21
CA GLU A 189 15.63 6.46 -5.18
C GLU A 189 15.98 5.05 -4.65
N CYS A 190 15.69 4.00 -5.41
CA CYS A 190 15.78 2.62 -4.95
C CYS A 190 17.20 2.03 -5.04
N LEU A 191 18.09 2.38 -4.12
CA LEU A 191 19.41 1.71 -4.04
C LEU A 191 19.29 0.23 -3.67
N ALA A 192 18.23 -0.15 -2.96
CA ALA A 192 17.95 -1.55 -2.65
C ALA A 192 17.67 -2.36 -3.92
N CYS A 193 17.02 -1.76 -4.94
CA CYS A 193 16.70 -2.40 -6.21
C CYS A 193 17.96 -2.85 -6.92
N ASP A 194 18.95 -1.96 -7.06
CA ASP A 194 20.22 -2.29 -7.70
C ASP A 194 20.90 -3.49 -7.02
N LYS A 195 20.93 -3.49 -5.68
CA LYS A 195 21.56 -4.56 -4.88
C LYS A 195 20.84 -5.91 -4.95
N THR A 196 19.52 -5.91 -5.09
CA THR A 196 18.74 -7.16 -5.22
C THR A 196 18.76 -7.69 -6.65
N GLU A 197 18.73 -6.82 -7.67
CA GLU A 197 18.78 -7.21 -9.08
C GLU A 197 20.15 -7.74 -9.49
N GLU A 198 21.23 -7.18 -8.97
CA GLU A 198 22.61 -7.68 -9.19
C GLU A 198 22.85 -9.06 -8.52
N GLY A 199 21.83 -9.62 -7.81
CA GLY A 199 21.84 -10.96 -7.23
C GLY A 199 22.69 -11.09 -5.95
N GLY A 200 23.23 -9.98 -5.44
CA GLY A 200 24.06 -9.96 -4.23
C GLY A 200 23.27 -9.95 -2.91
N THR A 201 22.08 -9.37 -2.91
CA THR A 201 21.27 -9.21 -1.68
C THR A 201 19.93 -9.92 -1.82
N PRO A 202 19.64 -10.92 -0.97
CA PRO A 202 18.36 -11.63 -1.04
C PRO A 202 17.21 -10.77 -0.51
N MET A 203 15.99 -10.96 -1.03
CA MET A 203 14.78 -10.28 -0.57
C MET A 203 14.48 -10.49 0.93
N ARG A 204 15.01 -11.54 1.53
CA ARG A 204 14.97 -11.74 2.98
C ARG A 204 15.61 -10.57 3.73
N ALA A 205 16.73 -10.04 3.24
CA ALA A 205 17.39 -8.90 3.88
C ALA A 205 16.51 -7.64 3.88
N VAL A 206 15.72 -7.43 2.81
CA VAL A 206 14.72 -6.35 2.72
C VAL A 206 13.65 -6.57 3.78
N SER A 207 13.06 -7.78 3.84
CA SER A 207 12.02 -8.14 4.81
C SER A 207 12.49 -7.97 6.26
N ASP A 208 13.67 -8.48 6.60
CA ASP A 208 14.25 -8.38 7.94
C ASP A 208 14.57 -6.93 8.32
N ASN A 209 15.07 -6.12 7.37
CA ASN A 209 15.35 -4.70 7.62
C ASN A 209 14.07 -3.91 7.89
N ARG A 210 13.00 -4.18 7.13
CA ARG A 210 11.68 -3.56 7.37
C ARG A 210 11.09 -3.96 8.72
N GLY A 211 11.30 -5.19 9.18
CA GLY A 211 10.94 -5.62 10.54
C GLY A 211 11.60 -4.75 11.61
N ARG A 212 12.91 -4.47 11.47
CA ARG A 212 13.63 -3.55 12.37
C ARG A 212 13.14 -2.11 12.27
N ASP A 213 12.81 -1.64 11.06
CA ASP A 213 12.25 -0.31 10.84
C ASP A 213 10.91 -0.14 11.57
N VAL A 214 10.07 -1.19 11.56
CA VAL A 214 8.79 -1.18 12.27
C VAL A 214 9.01 -1.14 13.78
N SER A 215 9.94 -1.93 14.33
CA SER A 215 10.27 -1.86 15.76
C SER A 215 10.78 -0.48 16.16
N PHE A 216 11.67 0.12 15.37
CA PHE A 216 12.11 1.51 15.58
C PHE A 216 10.94 2.51 15.51
N LEU A 217 10.05 2.38 14.51
CA LEU A 217 8.85 3.21 14.42
C LEU A 217 8.01 3.12 15.70
N LEU A 218 7.76 1.90 16.19
CA LEU A 218 7.00 1.70 17.41
C LEU A 218 7.69 2.35 18.63
N ASP A 219 9.02 2.26 18.74
CA ASP A 219 9.78 2.96 19.79
C ASP A 219 9.59 4.48 19.72
N ARG A 220 9.57 5.03 18.49
CA ARG A 220 9.38 6.46 18.25
C ARG A 220 7.94 6.93 18.48
N LEU A 221 6.95 6.06 18.34
CA LEU A 221 5.53 6.40 18.54
C LEU A 221 5.05 6.16 19.98
N THR A 222 5.63 5.17 20.68
CA THR A 222 5.12 4.70 21.99
C THR A 222 6.10 4.91 23.14
N GLY A 223 7.31 5.39 22.89
CA GLY A 223 8.34 5.65 23.89
C GLY A 223 8.03 6.87 24.77
N ARG A 224 8.93 7.15 25.72
CA ARG A 224 8.78 8.25 26.69
C ARG A 224 8.68 9.64 26.04
N HIS A 225 9.32 9.82 24.88
CA HIS A 225 9.32 11.07 24.12
C HIS A 225 8.86 10.76 22.68
N PRO A 226 7.53 10.60 22.47
CA PRO A 226 7.01 10.20 21.17
C PRO A 226 7.28 11.28 20.11
N ALA A 227 7.63 10.83 18.91
CA ALA A 227 7.89 11.70 17.77
C ALA A 227 6.62 12.32 17.18
N TRP A 228 5.46 11.76 17.48
CA TRP A 228 4.18 12.26 17.01
C TRP A 228 3.43 13.00 18.12
N ARG A 229 3.06 14.26 17.88
CA ARG A 229 2.38 15.11 18.88
C ARG A 229 1.05 14.56 19.39
N HIS A 230 0.38 13.69 18.59
CA HIS A 230 -0.88 13.04 18.95
C HIS A 230 -0.71 11.58 19.39
N ALA A 231 0.48 11.16 19.80
CA ALA A 231 0.78 9.79 20.25
C ALA A 231 -0.14 9.31 21.38
N GLY A 232 -0.72 10.22 22.18
CA GLY A 232 -1.73 9.91 23.20
C GLY A 232 -3.02 9.28 22.64
N LEU A 233 -3.26 9.36 21.32
CA LEU A 233 -4.35 8.67 20.65
C LEU A 233 -4.09 7.16 20.46
N ILE A 234 -2.83 6.71 20.57
CA ILE A 234 -2.47 5.31 20.35
C ILE A 234 -2.78 4.48 21.58
N ASP A 235 -3.53 3.40 21.38
CA ASP A 235 -3.64 2.31 22.34
C ASP A 235 -2.47 1.34 22.14
N GLN A 236 -1.46 1.46 23.00
CA GLN A 236 -0.22 0.68 22.89
C GLN A 236 -0.41 -0.82 23.17
N SER A 237 -1.55 -1.24 23.71
CA SER A 237 -1.87 -2.66 23.92
C SER A 237 -2.45 -3.34 22.66
N ARG A 238 -2.85 -2.55 21.66
CA ARG A 238 -3.53 -2.99 20.45
C ARG A 238 -2.83 -2.47 19.20
N ILE A 239 -1.68 -3.10 18.89
CA ILE A 239 -0.84 -2.75 17.73
C ILE A 239 -0.86 -3.93 16.76
N ALA A 240 -0.99 -3.65 15.47
CA ALA A 240 -0.92 -4.64 14.41
C ALA A 240 -0.15 -4.11 13.19
N MET A 241 0.20 -5.01 12.28
CA MET A 241 0.85 -4.68 11.01
C MET A 241 0.11 -5.34 9.85
N ALA A 242 0.02 -4.62 8.74
CA ALA A 242 -0.32 -5.18 7.44
C ALA A 242 0.61 -4.61 6.37
N GLY A 243 0.68 -5.27 5.24
CA GLY A 243 1.43 -4.73 4.12
C GLY A 243 1.13 -5.45 2.82
N HIS A 244 1.47 -4.80 1.73
CA HIS A 244 1.39 -5.36 0.38
C HIS A 244 2.75 -5.94 -0.03
N SER A 245 2.74 -7.10 -0.70
CA SER A 245 3.97 -7.69 -1.25
C SER A 245 5.05 -7.89 -0.17
N ILE A 246 6.27 -7.40 -0.37
CA ILE A 246 7.35 -7.43 0.63
C ILE A 246 6.95 -6.75 1.95
N GLY A 247 6.06 -5.75 1.91
CA GLY A 247 5.52 -5.13 3.13
C GLY A 247 4.69 -6.11 3.96
N GLY A 248 3.92 -6.98 3.30
CA GLY A 248 3.18 -8.07 3.94
C GLY A 248 4.09 -9.17 4.46
N ALA A 249 5.09 -9.57 3.67
CA ALA A 249 6.13 -10.50 4.10
C ALA A 249 6.88 -10.00 5.35
N SER A 250 7.13 -8.68 5.41
CA SER A 250 7.80 -8.05 6.55
C SER A 250 6.97 -8.06 7.84
N ALA A 251 5.64 -8.28 7.75
CA ALA A 251 4.82 -8.44 8.95
C ALA A 251 5.22 -9.68 9.75
N VAL A 252 5.61 -10.78 9.10
CA VAL A 252 6.17 -11.97 9.78
C VAL A 252 7.48 -11.61 10.47
N ALA A 253 8.42 -10.97 9.77
CA ALA A 253 9.72 -10.57 10.33
C ALA A 253 9.56 -9.65 11.55
N ALA A 254 8.63 -8.67 11.47
CA ALA A 254 8.33 -7.77 12.55
C ALA A 254 7.67 -8.48 13.75
N MET A 255 6.67 -9.33 13.51
CA MET A 255 6.00 -10.09 14.57
C MET A 255 6.93 -11.09 15.26
N ALA A 256 7.85 -11.72 14.52
CA ALA A 256 8.81 -12.66 15.09
C ALA A 256 9.74 -11.99 16.11
N THR A 257 10.04 -10.70 15.95
CA THR A 257 11.03 -9.99 16.77
C THR A 257 10.42 -8.98 17.74
N ASP A 258 9.17 -8.51 17.49
CA ASP A 258 8.51 -7.49 18.31
C ASP A 258 7.17 -7.99 18.88
N PRO A 259 7.09 -8.32 20.16
CA PRO A 259 5.87 -8.84 20.78
C PRO A 259 4.76 -7.79 20.94
N ARG A 260 5.03 -6.51 20.70
CA ARG A 260 4.03 -5.45 20.72
C ARG A 260 3.03 -5.61 19.57
N ILE A 261 3.45 -6.23 18.46
CA ILE A 261 2.61 -6.46 17.28
C ILE A 261 1.73 -7.67 17.53
N ARG A 262 0.44 -7.45 17.74
CA ARG A 262 -0.52 -8.45 18.21
C ARG A 262 -1.22 -9.22 17.10
N ALA A 263 -1.21 -8.71 15.87
CA ALA A 263 -1.86 -9.33 14.72
C ALA A 263 -1.16 -8.92 13.42
N GLY A 264 -1.19 -9.76 12.39
CA GLY A 264 -0.56 -9.50 11.11
C GLY A 264 -1.43 -9.84 9.91
N VAL A 265 -1.32 -9.04 8.83
CA VAL A 265 -1.91 -9.34 7.52
C VAL A 265 -0.84 -9.22 6.46
N ASN A 266 -0.69 -10.26 5.67
CA ASN A 266 0.13 -10.26 4.47
C ASN A 266 -0.79 -10.21 3.24
N MET A 267 -0.69 -9.14 2.48
CA MET A 267 -1.40 -8.97 1.21
C MET A 267 -0.43 -9.29 0.06
N ASP A 268 -0.51 -10.51 -0.42
CA ASP A 268 0.18 -11.06 -1.59
C ASP A 268 1.72 -11.00 -1.57
N GLY A 269 2.32 -11.15 -0.39
CA GLY A 269 3.77 -11.16 -0.23
C GLY A 269 4.34 -12.55 -0.01
N GLY A 270 5.32 -12.96 -0.83
CA GLY A 270 6.10 -14.17 -0.55
C GLY A 270 6.85 -14.05 0.78
N LEU A 271 6.75 -15.06 1.66
CA LEU A 271 7.41 -15.05 2.97
C LEU A 271 8.92 -15.34 2.82
N HIS A 272 9.68 -14.27 2.55
CA HIS A 272 11.14 -14.36 2.42
C HIS A 272 11.84 -14.62 3.75
N THR A 273 11.32 -14.06 4.85
CA THR A 273 11.67 -14.45 6.22
C THR A 273 10.68 -15.49 6.66
N PRO A 274 11.10 -16.74 6.87
CA PRO A 274 10.20 -17.81 7.32
C PRO A 274 9.55 -17.49 8.66
N VAL A 275 8.34 -18.01 8.86
CA VAL A 275 7.75 -18.09 10.20
C VAL A 275 8.67 -18.93 11.08
N PRO A 276 9.01 -18.48 12.30
CA PRO A 276 9.81 -19.30 13.23
C PRO A 276 9.17 -20.66 13.51
N GLU A 277 9.97 -21.70 13.73
CA GLU A 277 9.46 -23.03 14.10
C GLU A 277 8.58 -23.01 15.37
N ALA A 278 8.87 -22.08 16.28
CA ALA A 278 8.06 -21.83 17.48
C ALA A 278 6.75 -21.06 17.21
N GLY A 279 6.45 -20.78 15.96
CA GLY A 279 5.30 -19.97 15.57
C GLY A 279 5.44 -18.48 15.85
N LEU A 280 4.31 -17.78 15.90
CA LEU A 280 4.21 -16.36 16.24
C LEU A 280 3.64 -16.12 17.65
N GLY A 281 3.69 -17.15 18.52
CA GLY A 281 3.20 -17.06 19.91
C GLY A 281 1.68 -16.95 20.01
N GLY A 282 0.95 -17.72 19.19
CA GLY A 282 -0.51 -17.76 19.15
C GLY A 282 -1.17 -16.50 18.58
N ARG A 283 -0.38 -15.58 18.01
CA ARG A 283 -0.90 -14.33 17.46
C ARG A 283 -1.56 -14.56 16.09
N PRO A 284 -2.75 -13.92 15.84
CA PRO A 284 -3.48 -14.10 14.61
C PRO A 284 -2.73 -13.57 13.39
N PHE A 285 -2.81 -14.31 12.28
CA PHE A 285 -2.22 -13.95 11.01
C PHE A 285 -3.13 -14.29 9.83
N MET A 286 -3.29 -13.36 8.89
CA MET A 286 -4.07 -13.55 7.67
C MET A 286 -3.18 -13.43 6.43
N LEU A 287 -3.27 -14.44 5.57
CA LEU A 287 -2.75 -14.42 4.20
C LEU A 287 -3.90 -14.06 3.27
N LEU A 288 -3.74 -12.97 2.53
CA LEU A 288 -4.69 -12.47 1.56
C LEU A 288 -3.98 -12.33 0.22
N GLY A 289 -4.30 -13.20 -0.75
CA GLY A 289 -3.56 -13.34 -1.98
C GLY A 289 -4.36 -13.08 -3.25
N GLU A 290 -3.66 -12.83 -4.33
CA GLU A 290 -4.21 -12.83 -5.68
C GLU A 290 -4.62 -14.26 -6.10
N GLN A 291 -5.30 -14.40 -7.24
CA GLN A 291 -5.86 -15.69 -7.66
C GLN A 291 -4.84 -16.84 -7.77
N LYS A 292 -3.58 -16.55 -8.07
CA LYS A 292 -2.50 -17.56 -8.19
C LYS A 292 -1.83 -17.89 -6.87
N SER A 293 -2.10 -17.13 -5.80
CA SER A 293 -1.51 -17.29 -4.47
C SER A 293 -2.28 -18.29 -3.58
N GLY A 294 -3.05 -19.20 -4.18
CA GLY A 294 -3.65 -20.35 -3.50
C GLY A 294 -2.63 -21.44 -3.15
N PRO A 295 -3.07 -22.52 -2.46
CA PRO A 295 -2.21 -23.66 -2.16
C PRO A 295 -1.54 -24.24 -3.41
N GLY A 296 -0.21 -24.45 -3.34
CA GLY A 296 0.62 -24.82 -4.47
C GLY A 296 1.03 -23.67 -5.40
N GLY A 297 0.45 -22.49 -5.25
CA GLY A 297 0.77 -21.32 -6.06
C GLY A 297 1.84 -20.42 -5.44
N MET A 298 1.93 -20.40 -4.11
CA MET A 298 2.97 -19.64 -3.38
C MET A 298 3.71 -20.51 -2.39
N SER A 299 4.82 -21.10 -2.81
CA SER A 299 5.60 -22.10 -2.07
C SER A 299 6.02 -21.66 -0.67
N SER A 300 6.27 -20.36 -0.45
CA SER A 300 6.61 -19.84 0.88
C SER A 300 5.41 -19.84 1.83
N TRP A 301 4.18 -19.68 1.33
CA TRP A 301 2.98 -19.79 2.14
C TRP A 301 2.68 -21.25 2.47
N ASP A 302 2.84 -22.17 1.50
CA ASP A 302 2.69 -23.61 1.74
C ASP A 302 3.67 -24.10 2.83
N ARG A 303 4.93 -23.63 2.76
CA ARG A 303 5.97 -23.97 3.76
C ARG A 303 5.60 -23.47 5.15
N ASP A 304 5.13 -22.24 5.27
CA ASP A 304 4.99 -21.54 6.55
C ASP A 304 3.58 -21.64 7.15
N TRP A 305 2.59 -22.03 6.37
CA TRP A 305 1.22 -22.18 6.85
C TRP A 305 1.09 -23.07 8.09
N PRO A 306 1.73 -24.25 8.15
CA PRO A 306 1.67 -25.10 9.35
C PRO A 306 2.26 -24.42 10.60
N LEU A 307 3.23 -23.52 10.44
CA LEU A 307 3.93 -22.85 11.53
C LEU A 307 3.16 -21.66 12.11
N LEU A 308 2.11 -21.19 11.45
CA LEU A 308 1.22 -20.17 12.02
C LEU A 308 0.37 -20.82 13.11
N ASP A 309 0.69 -20.55 14.37
CA ASP A 309 0.21 -21.24 15.57
C ASP A 309 -1.03 -20.59 16.21
N GLY A 310 -1.47 -19.41 15.72
CA GLY A 310 -2.64 -18.70 16.16
C GLY A 310 -3.86 -18.86 15.25
N TRP A 311 -4.85 -18.01 15.43
CA TRP A 311 -5.93 -17.87 14.47
C TRP A 311 -5.35 -17.51 13.10
N LYS A 312 -5.74 -18.23 12.05
CA LYS A 312 -5.19 -18.00 10.71
C LYS A 312 -6.26 -18.17 9.63
N ARG A 313 -6.11 -17.43 8.55
CA ARG A 313 -6.88 -17.58 7.31
C ARG A 313 -5.97 -17.42 6.11
N TRP A 314 -6.23 -18.22 5.11
CA TRP A 314 -5.66 -18.10 3.78
C TRP A 314 -6.80 -17.85 2.81
N ILE A 315 -6.82 -16.67 2.22
CA ILE A 315 -7.90 -16.18 1.37
C ILE A 315 -7.28 -15.69 0.06
N THR A 316 -7.89 -16.01 -1.08
CA THR A 316 -7.52 -15.42 -2.37
C THR A 316 -8.73 -14.77 -3.03
N PHE A 317 -8.47 -13.78 -3.88
CA PHE A 317 -9.48 -13.16 -4.71
C PHE A 317 -9.35 -13.71 -6.14
N ALA A 318 -10.48 -14.13 -6.73
CA ALA A 318 -10.54 -14.48 -8.14
C ALA A 318 -10.39 -13.23 -9.02
N ASP A 319 -9.94 -13.42 -10.25
CA ASP A 319 -9.79 -12.35 -11.24
C ASP A 319 -8.89 -11.18 -10.79
N SER A 320 -8.00 -11.44 -9.84
CA SER A 320 -7.12 -10.47 -9.22
C SER A 320 -5.65 -10.73 -9.56
N GLY A 321 -4.83 -9.71 -9.43
CA GLY A 321 -3.38 -9.75 -9.62
C GLY A 321 -2.63 -9.15 -8.44
N HIS A 322 -1.29 -9.15 -8.54
CA HIS A 322 -0.42 -8.74 -7.44
C HIS A 322 -0.75 -7.34 -6.88
N PHE A 323 -1.12 -6.38 -7.72
CA PHE A 323 -1.42 -5.01 -7.28
C PHE A 323 -2.86 -4.78 -6.81
N THR A 324 -3.71 -5.81 -6.79
CA THR A 324 -5.12 -5.75 -6.33
C THR A 324 -5.26 -5.12 -4.94
N PHE A 325 -4.27 -5.30 -4.08
CA PHE A 325 -4.28 -4.83 -2.69
C PHE A 325 -3.71 -3.41 -2.51
N SER A 326 -3.59 -2.66 -3.61
CA SER A 326 -3.10 -1.29 -3.65
C SER A 326 -4.14 -0.33 -4.24
N ASP A 327 -3.82 0.96 -4.32
CA ASP A 327 -4.68 1.97 -4.94
C ASP A 327 -4.62 1.91 -6.48
N PHE A 328 -3.64 1.22 -7.07
CA PHE A 328 -3.42 1.21 -8.51
C PHE A 328 -4.61 0.74 -9.33
N PRO A 329 -5.32 -0.37 -9.00
CA PRO A 329 -6.47 -0.79 -9.81
C PRO A 329 -7.57 0.26 -9.86
N ALA A 330 -7.87 0.93 -8.75
CA ALA A 330 -8.91 1.97 -8.71
C ALA A 330 -8.53 3.25 -9.47
N ILE A 331 -7.24 3.59 -9.51
CA ILE A 331 -6.69 4.69 -10.32
C ILE A 331 -6.71 4.30 -11.79
N ALA A 332 -6.22 3.10 -12.15
CA ALA A 332 -6.16 2.59 -13.51
C ALA A 332 -7.56 2.48 -14.16
N GLU A 333 -8.55 1.98 -13.41
CA GLU A 333 -9.95 1.91 -13.86
C GLU A 333 -10.49 3.29 -14.29
N GLN A 334 -10.27 4.33 -13.49
CA GLN A 334 -10.70 5.69 -13.78
C GLN A 334 -9.95 6.31 -14.96
N LEU A 335 -8.73 5.86 -15.23
CA LEU A 335 -7.92 6.30 -16.36
C LEU A 335 -8.20 5.50 -17.65
N GLY A 336 -9.06 4.48 -17.58
CA GLY A 336 -9.35 3.60 -18.72
C GLY A 336 -8.18 2.67 -19.07
N LEU A 337 -7.37 2.29 -18.08
CA LEU A 337 -6.19 1.43 -18.20
C LEU A 337 -6.37 0.12 -17.37
N PRO A 338 -7.43 -0.67 -17.64
CA PRO A 338 -7.63 -1.92 -16.91
C PRO A 338 -6.50 -2.92 -17.19
N ASP A 339 -6.19 -3.75 -16.20
CA ASP A 339 -5.26 -4.86 -16.35
C ASP A 339 -6.01 -6.09 -16.88
N PRO A 340 -5.74 -6.56 -18.11
CA PRO A 340 -6.44 -7.71 -18.68
C PRO A 340 -6.10 -9.04 -17.96
N GLU A 341 -4.96 -9.12 -17.25
CA GLU A 341 -4.59 -10.30 -16.47
C GLU A 341 -5.22 -10.30 -15.06
N ALA A 342 -5.76 -9.16 -14.62
CA ALA A 342 -6.41 -8.98 -13.33
C ALA A 342 -7.75 -8.23 -13.53
N PRO A 343 -8.76 -8.86 -14.16
CA PRO A 343 -9.99 -8.19 -14.59
C PRO A 343 -10.93 -7.80 -13.44
N LEU A 344 -10.61 -8.11 -12.18
CA LEU A 344 -11.38 -7.63 -11.02
C LEU A 344 -11.44 -6.10 -11.03
N PRO A 345 -12.63 -5.48 -11.10
CA PRO A 345 -12.76 -4.02 -11.15
C PRO A 345 -11.99 -3.32 -10.02
N GLY A 346 -11.32 -2.22 -10.33
CA GLY A 346 -10.45 -1.54 -9.37
C GLY A 346 -11.19 -1.04 -8.14
N THR A 347 -12.41 -0.52 -8.30
CA THR A 347 -13.28 -0.13 -7.18
C THR A 347 -13.64 -1.34 -6.31
N ARG A 348 -13.91 -2.51 -6.92
CA ARG A 348 -14.20 -3.76 -6.21
C ARG A 348 -12.99 -4.31 -5.47
N SER A 349 -11.80 -4.22 -6.08
CA SER A 349 -10.52 -4.57 -5.45
C SER A 349 -10.32 -3.83 -4.13
N VAL A 350 -10.51 -2.51 -4.14
CA VAL A 350 -10.41 -1.69 -2.93
C VAL A 350 -11.49 -2.05 -1.91
N GLU A 351 -12.73 -2.27 -2.35
CA GLU A 351 -13.83 -2.67 -1.47
C GLU A 351 -13.52 -3.98 -0.72
N LEU A 352 -13.15 -5.04 -1.46
CA LEU A 352 -12.84 -6.34 -0.88
C LEU A 352 -11.65 -6.26 0.07
N THR A 353 -10.56 -5.58 -0.33
CA THR A 353 -9.39 -5.38 0.53
C THR A 353 -9.77 -4.71 1.85
N ARG A 354 -10.52 -3.61 1.81
CA ARG A 354 -10.99 -2.90 3.01
C ARG A 354 -11.90 -3.74 3.89
N ARG A 355 -12.79 -4.55 3.30
CA ARG A 355 -13.72 -5.42 4.02
C ARG A 355 -12.98 -6.49 4.80
N TYR A 356 -12.10 -7.25 4.15
CA TYR A 356 -11.42 -8.38 4.79
C TYR A 356 -10.33 -7.93 5.76
N VAL A 357 -9.51 -6.96 5.39
CA VAL A 357 -8.49 -6.40 6.30
C VAL A 357 -9.15 -5.68 7.48
N GLY A 358 -10.21 -4.89 7.23
CA GLY A 358 -10.96 -4.22 8.30
C GLY A 358 -11.65 -5.19 9.25
N ALA A 359 -12.26 -6.27 8.72
CA ALA A 359 -12.87 -7.32 9.53
C ALA A 359 -11.82 -8.03 10.41
N PHE A 360 -10.66 -8.37 9.84
CA PHE A 360 -9.57 -8.97 10.61
C PHE A 360 -9.16 -8.09 11.81
N PHE A 361 -8.93 -6.80 11.59
CA PHE A 361 -8.55 -5.90 12.69
C PHE A 361 -9.69 -5.61 13.67
N ASP A 362 -10.94 -5.52 13.20
CA ASP A 362 -12.08 -5.36 14.10
C ASP A 362 -12.23 -6.59 15.02
N GLN A 363 -12.00 -7.80 14.51
CA GLN A 363 -12.03 -9.02 15.32
C GLN A 363 -10.87 -9.07 16.32
N HIS A 364 -9.64 -8.90 15.87
CA HIS A 364 -8.46 -9.20 16.68
C HIS A 364 -7.94 -8.02 17.52
N LEU A 365 -8.25 -6.78 17.14
CA LEU A 365 -7.86 -5.61 17.94
C LEU A 365 -9.01 -4.97 18.71
N LYS A 366 -10.26 -5.17 18.28
CA LYS A 366 -11.44 -4.59 18.97
C LYS A 366 -12.36 -5.63 19.58
N GLY A 367 -12.06 -6.93 19.39
CA GLY A 367 -12.87 -8.03 19.93
C GLY A 367 -14.29 -8.10 19.35
N LYS A 368 -14.51 -7.60 18.13
CA LYS A 368 -15.82 -7.62 17.46
C LYS A 368 -15.89 -8.83 16.55
N PRO A 369 -16.75 -9.82 16.82
CA PRO A 369 -16.90 -10.98 15.93
C PRO A 369 -17.18 -10.56 14.48
N GLN A 370 -16.51 -11.24 13.53
CA GLN A 370 -16.61 -10.95 12.10
C GLN A 370 -16.96 -12.21 11.30
N PRO A 371 -18.25 -12.56 11.14
CA PRO A 371 -18.67 -13.74 10.39
C PRO A 371 -18.13 -13.77 8.94
N LEU A 372 -17.77 -12.61 8.38
CA LEU A 372 -17.10 -12.49 7.07
C LEU A 372 -15.82 -13.33 6.99
N LEU A 373 -15.15 -13.58 8.10
CA LEU A 373 -13.89 -14.35 8.17
C LEU A 373 -14.11 -15.84 8.41
N ASP A 374 -15.35 -16.30 8.53
CA ASP A 374 -15.66 -17.70 8.81
C ASP A 374 -15.81 -18.54 7.54
N GLY A 375 -16.07 -17.89 6.38
CA GLY A 375 -16.21 -18.58 5.09
C GLY A 375 -16.73 -17.68 3.96
N PRO A 376 -16.92 -18.25 2.77
CA PRO A 376 -17.46 -17.53 1.62
C PRO A 376 -18.84 -16.94 1.88
N THR A 377 -19.09 -15.77 1.28
CA THR A 377 -20.39 -15.09 1.36
C THR A 377 -20.96 -14.82 -0.04
N PRO A 378 -22.28 -14.85 -0.25
CA PRO A 378 -22.88 -14.65 -1.58
C PRO A 378 -22.60 -13.27 -2.20
N ASP A 379 -22.33 -12.25 -1.37
CA ASP A 379 -22.03 -10.88 -1.79
C ASP A 379 -20.54 -10.66 -2.13
N ALA A 380 -19.70 -11.70 -1.95
CA ALA A 380 -18.29 -11.70 -2.32
C ALA A 380 -17.90 -13.02 -3.01
N PRO A 381 -18.49 -13.33 -4.19
CA PRO A 381 -18.25 -14.59 -4.91
C PRO A 381 -16.80 -14.73 -5.41
N GLU A 382 -16.06 -13.63 -5.50
CA GLU A 382 -14.65 -13.61 -5.89
C GLU A 382 -13.73 -14.17 -4.79
N VAL A 383 -14.22 -14.23 -3.55
CA VAL A 383 -13.38 -14.58 -2.39
C VAL A 383 -13.39 -16.08 -2.13
N ARG A 384 -12.20 -16.65 -2.10
CA ARG A 384 -11.98 -18.09 -1.88
C ARG A 384 -11.21 -18.30 -0.59
N PHE A 385 -11.72 -19.17 0.28
CA PHE A 385 -11.09 -19.60 1.51
C PHE A 385 -10.36 -20.91 1.26
N HIS A 386 -9.11 -21.00 1.76
CA HIS A 386 -8.28 -22.20 1.66
C HIS A 386 -8.01 -22.80 3.03
N THR A 387 -8.02 -24.14 3.09
CA THR A 387 -7.72 -24.95 4.28
C THR A 387 -6.69 -26.02 3.91
N PRO A 388 -5.41 -25.62 3.61
CA PRO A 388 -4.36 -26.55 3.25
C PRO A 388 -3.99 -27.50 4.39
#